data_e7adaf447311690f82e7eed4e55b5072
#
_entry.id   e7adaf447311690f82e7eed4e55b5072
#
_cell.length_a   1.000
_cell.length_b   1.000
_cell.length_c   1.000
_cell.angle_alpha   90.00
_cell.angle_beta   90.00
_cell.angle_gamma   90.00
#
_symmetry.space_group_name_H-M   'P 1'
#
loop_
_entity.id
_entity.type
_entity.pdbx_description
1 polymer ?
#
loop_
_entity_poly.entity_id
_entity_poly.type
_entity_poly.pdbx_seq_one_letter_code
_entity_poly.pdbx_strand_id
1 'polypeptide(L)'
;LHDALPIYCSFVNSGVIPAVVGRGDYIICDDRDHASIVDGRRLSFATQLHYKHNDMEDLERVLKNLPEEAIKLIIVDGVFSMEGDLANLPAIVELKHKYNCSIMVDEAHGLGVFGKQGRGVCDHFGLTDEVDLIMGTFSKSMASIGGFIAGDKDTINSLRHSCRTYIFSASNSPAATAAALEALHIIQKEPERIVALWRVTRY
;
A
#
# COMPACT_ATOMS: atom_id res chain seq x y z
N LEU A 1 -10.45 1.01 8.11
CA LEU A 1 -9.17 1.59 8.53
C LEU A 1 -9.39 2.63 9.60
N HIS A 2 -8.75 2.49 10.77
CA HIS A 2 -9.09 3.25 11.97
C HIS A 2 -7.94 4.14 12.49
N ASP A 3 -6.72 4.01 11.96
CA ASP A 3 -5.56 4.83 12.34
C ASP A 3 -4.56 4.94 11.19
N ALA A 4 -3.67 5.92 11.27
CA ALA A 4 -2.60 6.13 10.31
C ALA A 4 -1.31 6.58 11.00
N LEU A 5 -0.18 6.12 10.47
CA LEU A 5 1.15 6.45 10.95
C LEU A 5 1.92 7.18 9.85
N PRO A 6 2.20 8.48 9.97
CA PRO A 6 3.06 9.18 9.02
C PRO A 6 4.53 8.72 9.17
N ILE A 7 5.17 8.43 8.03
CA ILE A 7 6.55 7.95 7.95
C ILE A 7 7.30 8.76 6.88
N TYR A 8 8.62 8.92 7.03
CA TYR A 8 9.42 9.65 6.08
C TYR A 8 9.53 8.91 4.72
N CYS A 9 8.92 9.50 3.67
CA CYS A 9 9.02 9.18 2.24
C CYS A 9 9.07 7.69 1.84
N SER A 10 9.98 7.33 0.92
CA SER A 10 10.19 5.98 0.36
C SER A 10 10.51 4.88 1.40
N PHE A 11 10.77 5.26 2.64
CA PHE A 11 11.01 4.34 3.74
C PHE A 11 9.74 3.73 4.35
N VAL A 12 8.53 4.07 3.86
CA VAL A 12 7.29 3.44 4.37
C VAL A 12 7.36 1.94 4.14
N ASN A 13 7.50 1.48 2.90
CA ASN A 13 7.59 0.06 2.57
C ASN A 13 8.78 -0.63 3.24
N SER A 14 9.97 0.01 3.20
CA SER A 14 11.19 -0.53 3.80
C SER A 14 11.13 -0.67 5.33
N GLY A 15 10.27 0.09 6.00
CA GLY A 15 10.09 0.02 7.44
C GLY A 15 8.92 -0.87 7.85
N VAL A 16 7.79 -0.76 7.15
CA VAL A 16 6.55 -1.45 7.50
C VAL A 16 6.64 -2.95 7.20
N ILE A 17 7.08 -3.33 6.00
CA ILE A 17 7.13 -4.74 5.59
C ILE A 17 7.92 -5.60 6.58
N PRO A 18 9.20 -5.28 6.93
CA PRO A 18 9.93 -6.09 7.91
C PRO A 18 9.43 -5.97 9.35
N ALA A 19 8.54 -5.01 9.65
CA ALA A 19 7.96 -4.85 10.97
C ALA A 19 6.70 -5.70 11.19
N VAL A 20 6.01 -6.10 10.12
CA VAL A 20 4.76 -6.87 10.19
C VAL A 20 4.92 -8.34 9.89
N VAL A 21 6.00 -8.75 9.20
CA VAL A 21 6.28 -10.17 8.87
C VAL A 21 7.74 -10.51 9.11
N GLY A 22 8.01 -11.73 9.59
CA GLY A 22 9.34 -12.17 9.99
C GLY A 22 9.61 -13.65 9.71
N ARG A 23 10.46 -14.27 10.52
CA ARG A 23 10.84 -15.69 10.35
C ARG A 23 9.62 -16.60 10.49
N GLY A 24 9.41 -17.47 9.52
CA GLY A 24 8.30 -18.41 9.48
C GLY A 24 7.07 -17.87 8.72
N ASP A 25 7.07 -16.57 8.41
CA ASP A 25 6.01 -15.92 7.63
C ASP A 25 6.36 -15.89 6.14
N TYR A 26 5.37 -15.53 5.32
CA TYR A 26 5.49 -15.46 3.87
C TYR A 26 5.08 -14.07 3.36
N ILE A 27 5.89 -13.53 2.44
CA ILE A 27 5.56 -12.35 1.64
C ILE A 27 5.30 -12.81 0.22
N ILE A 28 4.16 -12.46 -0.35
CA ILE A 28 3.76 -12.80 -1.71
C ILE A 28 3.57 -11.51 -2.50
N CYS A 29 4.39 -11.28 -3.52
CA CYS A 29 4.44 -10.05 -4.30
C CYS A 29 4.14 -10.29 -5.77
N ASP A 30 3.54 -9.29 -6.42
CA ASP A 30 3.49 -9.24 -7.88
C ASP A 30 4.91 -9.05 -8.47
N ASP A 31 5.18 -9.63 -9.63
CA ASP A 31 6.49 -9.51 -10.30
C ASP A 31 6.82 -8.08 -10.74
N ARG A 32 5.82 -7.19 -10.81
CA ARG A 32 5.94 -5.80 -11.24
C ARG A 32 5.84 -4.78 -10.11
N ASP A 33 5.77 -5.24 -8.87
CA ASP A 33 5.74 -4.36 -7.70
C ASP A 33 6.91 -3.38 -7.67
N HIS A 34 6.64 -2.19 -7.18
CA HIS A 34 7.60 -1.09 -7.10
C HIS A 34 8.88 -1.47 -6.33
N ALA A 35 10.01 -0.89 -6.73
CA ALA A 35 11.33 -1.15 -6.14
C ALA A 35 11.36 -0.99 -4.61
N SER A 36 10.57 -0.08 -4.02
CA SER A 36 10.49 0.09 -2.57
C SER A 36 9.87 -1.10 -1.85
N ILE A 37 8.93 -1.81 -2.49
CA ILE A 37 8.38 -3.07 -2.00
C ILE A 37 9.46 -4.16 -2.06
N VAL A 38 10.19 -4.22 -3.18
CA VAL A 38 11.34 -5.13 -3.36
C VAL A 38 12.38 -4.91 -2.27
N ASP A 39 12.72 -3.66 -1.96
CA ASP A 39 13.70 -3.35 -0.92
C ASP A 39 13.14 -3.65 0.48
N GLY A 40 11.87 -3.33 0.73
CA GLY A 40 11.21 -3.61 2.01
C GLY A 40 11.17 -5.11 2.33
N ARG A 41 10.81 -5.95 1.36
CA ARG A 41 10.78 -7.40 1.56
C ARG A 41 12.18 -8.00 1.78
N ARG A 42 13.23 -7.45 1.12
CA ARG A 42 14.63 -7.88 1.33
C ARG A 42 15.14 -7.60 2.75
N LEU A 43 14.56 -6.62 3.43
CA LEU A 43 14.87 -6.31 4.84
C LEU A 43 14.16 -7.22 5.82
N SER A 44 13.14 -7.96 5.39
CA SER A 44 12.42 -8.95 6.20
C SER A 44 13.13 -10.29 6.21
N PHE A 45 12.97 -11.03 7.31
CA PHE A 45 13.38 -12.45 7.40
C PHE A 45 12.30 -13.42 6.95
N ALA A 46 11.16 -12.94 6.45
CA ALA A 46 10.10 -13.78 5.90
C ALA A 46 10.51 -14.43 4.58
N THR A 47 9.90 -15.55 4.24
CA THR A 47 10.08 -16.21 2.94
C THR A 47 9.40 -15.39 1.86
N GLN A 48 10.17 -15.05 0.81
CA GLN A 48 9.70 -14.19 -0.28
C GLN A 48 9.28 -15.03 -1.48
N LEU A 49 8.07 -14.84 -1.94
CA LEU A 49 7.47 -15.51 -3.09
C LEU A 49 6.92 -14.48 -4.08
N HIS A 50 6.83 -14.89 -5.33
CA HIS A 50 6.34 -14.06 -6.42
C HIS A 50 5.26 -14.79 -7.19
N TYR A 51 4.34 -14.03 -7.77
CA TYR A 51 3.43 -14.47 -8.80
C TYR A 51 3.54 -13.55 -10.02
N LYS A 52 3.20 -14.10 -11.18
CA LYS A 52 3.23 -13.37 -12.44
C LYS A 52 2.26 -12.20 -12.38
N HIS A 53 2.68 -11.09 -12.98
CA HIS A 53 1.94 -9.85 -12.97
C HIS A 53 0.45 -10.03 -13.28
N ASN A 54 -0.39 -9.62 -12.33
CA ASN A 54 -1.86 -9.67 -12.37
C ASN A 54 -2.46 -11.06 -12.69
N ASP A 55 -1.68 -12.14 -12.53
CA ASP A 55 -2.10 -13.52 -12.79
C ASP A 55 -2.65 -14.17 -11.50
N MET A 56 -3.96 -14.18 -11.37
CA MET A 56 -4.64 -14.71 -10.18
C MET A 56 -4.57 -16.23 -10.08
N GLU A 57 -4.43 -16.94 -11.19
CA GLU A 57 -4.21 -18.40 -11.18
C GLU A 57 -2.82 -18.73 -10.63
N ASP A 58 -1.80 -17.95 -11.02
CA ASP A 58 -0.46 -18.11 -10.48
C ASP A 58 -0.37 -17.69 -9.01
N LEU A 59 -1.06 -16.62 -8.59
CA LEU A 59 -1.17 -16.23 -7.18
C LEU A 59 -1.81 -17.38 -6.37
N GLU A 60 -2.91 -17.93 -6.84
CA GLU A 60 -3.56 -19.06 -6.18
C GLU A 60 -2.66 -20.29 -6.10
N ARG A 61 -1.93 -20.59 -7.18
CA ARG A 61 -0.93 -21.69 -7.21
C ARG A 61 0.14 -21.51 -6.13
N VAL A 62 0.62 -20.27 -5.90
CA VAL A 62 1.57 -19.97 -4.83
C VAL A 62 0.94 -20.20 -3.48
N LEU A 63 -0.25 -19.65 -3.23
CA LEU A 63 -0.93 -19.72 -1.93
C LEU A 63 -1.29 -21.15 -1.52
N LYS A 64 -1.71 -22.01 -2.45
CA LYS A 64 -2.03 -23.43 -2.22
C LYS A 64 -0.90 -24.25 -1.62
N ASN A 65 0.34 -23.83 -1.85
CA ASN A 65 1.53 -24.58 -1.40
C ASN A 65 2.05 -24.08 -0.04
N LEU A 66 1.38 -23.11 0.60
CA LEU A 66 1.83 -22.54 1.87
C LEU A 66 1.12 -23.20 3.06
N PRO A 67 1.80 -23.32 4.22
CA PRO A 67 1.20 -23.81 5.43
C PRO A 67 -0.03 -22.97 5.84
N GLU A 68 -1.09 -23.62 6.26
CA GLU A 68 -2.33 -22.96 6.67
C GLU A 68 -2.11 -22.01 7.84
N GLU A 69 -1.32 -22.43 8.82
CA GLU A 69 -1.04 -21.72 10.07
C GLU A 69 -0.07 -20.53 9.90
N ALA A 70 0.62 -20.44 8.77
CA ALA A 70 1.61 -19.39 8.56
C ALA A 70 0.94 -18.05 8.25
N ILE A 71 1.55 -16.96 8.73
CA ILE A 71 1.18 -15.60 8.32
C ILE A 71 1.58 -15.42 6.86
N LYS A 72 0.64 -14.99 6.04
CA LYS A 72 0.80 -14.75 4.60
C LYS A 72 0.41 -13.33 4.30
N LEU A 73 1.37 -12.51 3.88
CA LEU A 73 1.13 -11.12 3.49
C LEU A 73 1.25 -10.98 1.98
N ILE A 74 0.14 -10.70 1.32
CA ILE A 74 0.12 -10.30 -0.09
C ILE A 74 0.38 -8.80 -0.14
N ILE A 75 1.37 -8.39 -0.93
CA ILE A 75 1.68 -6.97 -1.16
C ILE A 75 1.53 -6.70 -2.65
N VAL A 76 0.91 -5.58 -2.99
CA VAL A 76 0.64 -5.20 -4.37
C VAL A 76 0.56 -3.67 -4.53
N ASP A 77 1.11 -3.15 -5.64
CA ASP A 77 0.80 -1.78 -6.07
C ASP A 77 -0.67 -1.67 -6.48
N GLY A 78 -1.41 -0.69 -6.00
CA GLY A 78 -2.78 -0.44 -6.44
C GLY A 78 -2.83 -0.03 -7.91
N VAL A 79 -1.87 0.80 -8.33
CA VAL A 79 -1.62 1.18 -9.73
C VAL A 79 -0.16 0.88 -10.04
N PHE A 80 0.11 0.03 -11.00
CA PHE A 80 1.45 -0.27 -11.48
C PHE A 80 1.96 0.86 -12.36
N SER A 81 3.02 1.54 -11.92
CA SER A 81 3.48 2.79 -12.53
C SER A 81 4.04 2.64 -13.94
N MET A 82 4.64 1.51 -14.26
CA MET A 82 5.27 1.26 -15.55
C MET A 82 4.31 0.62 -16.55
N GLU A 83 3.44 -0.24 -16.09
CA GLU A 83 2.43 -0.96 -16.85
C GLU A 83 1.19 -0.07 -17.11
N GLY A 84 0.85 0.78 -16.15
CA GLY A 84 -0.30 1.69 -16.23
C GLY A 84 -1.64 1.00 -16.00
N ASP A 85 -1.64 -0.18 -15.39
CA ASP A 85 -2.84 -0.93 -15.04
C ASP A 85 -3.09 -0.98 -13.52
N LEU A 86 -4.23 -1.52 -13.14
CA LEU A 86 -4.65 -1.70 -11.75
C LEU A 86 -4.43 -3.14 -11.31
N ALA A 87 -4.10 -3.31 -10.03
CA ALA A 87 -4.19 -4.62 -9.40
C ALA A 87 -5.62 -5.18 -9.51
N ASN A 88 -5.75 -6.47 -9.78
CA ASN A 88 -7.03 -7.16 -9.70
C ASN A 88 -7.43 -7.39 -8.23
N LEU A 89 -7.60 -6.27 -7.51
CA LEU A 89 -7.86 -6.28 -6.07
C LEU A 89 -9.09 -7.11 -5.67
N PRO A 90 -10.21 -7.12 -6.45
CA PRO A 90 -11.34 -7.99 -6.13
C PRO A 90 -10.96 -9.46 -6.05
N ALA A 91 -10.23 -9.99 -7.02
CA ALA A 91 -9.81 -11.39 -7.02
C ALA A 91 -8.74 -11.67 -5.95
N ILE A 92 -7.85 -10.71 -5.65
CA ILE A 92 -6.89 -10.83 -4.55
C ILE A 92 -7.62 -10.95 -3.20
N VAL A 93 -8.69 -10.18 -2.98
CA VAL A 93 -9.51 -10.26 -1.76
C VAL A 93 -10.24 -11.59 -1.66
N GLU A 94 -10.75 -12.15 -2.76
CA GLU A 94 -11.33 -13.51 -2.75
C GLU A 94 -10.28 -14.55 -2.31
N LEU A 95 -9.06 -14.46 -2.83
CA LEU A 95 -7.96 -15.35 -2.45
C LEU A 95 -7.49 -15.12 -1.01
N LYS A 96 -7.49 -13.86 -0.52
CA LYS A 96 -7.24 -13.53 0.88
C LYS A 96 -8.14 -14.34 1.81
N HIS A 97 -9.44 -14.30 1.57
CA HIS A 97 -10.41 -15.03 2.39
C HIS A 97 -10.24 -16.55 2.28
N LYS A 98 -10.01 -17.04 1.06
CA LYS A 98 -9.85 -18.47 0.80
C LYS A 98 -8.63 -19.08 1.48
N TYR A 99 -7.52 -18.35 1.57
CA TYR A 99 -6.22 -18.84 2.08
C TYR A 99 -5.80 -18.20 3.40
N ASN A 100 -6.69 -17.44 4.04
CA ASN A 100 -6.42 -16.73 5.29
C ASN A 100 -5.13 -15.90 5.21
N CYS A 101 -5.11 -14.91 4.31
CA CYS A 101 -3.99 -14.00 4.10
C CYS A 101 -4.32 -12.60 4.62
N SER A 102 -3.29 -11.78 4.79
CA SER A 102 -3.41 -10.32 4.92
C SER A 102 -3.02 -9.64 3.61
N ILE A 103 -3.55 -8.45 3.35
CA ILE A 103 -3.24 -7.64 2.16
C ILE A 103 -2.69 -6.29 2.57
N MET A 104 -1.57 -5.90 1.93
CA MET A 104 -1.06 -4.53 1.93
C MET A 104 -1.12 -3.98 0.51
N VAL A 105 -1.76 -2.82 0.33
CA VAL A 105 -1.83 -2.11 -0.96
C VAL A 105 -1.00 -0.85 -0.92
N ASP A 106 -0.11 -0.69 -1.89
CA ASP A 106 0.62 0.55 -2.14
C ASP A 106 -0.21 1.47 -3.05
N GLU A 107 -0.78 2.51 -2.46
CA GLU A 107 -1.62 3.51 -3.13
C GLU A 107 -0.82 4.72 -3.64
N ALA A 108 0.50 4.61 -3.78
CA ALA A 108 1.33 5.74 -4.17
C ALA A 108 0.87 6.40 -5.47
N HIS A 109 0.37 5.63 -6.43
CA HIS A 109 -0.18 6.11 -7.70
C HIS A 109 -1.71 6.18 -7.73
N GLY A 110 -2.41 5.55 -6.79
CA GLY A 110 -3.87 5.57 -6.68
C GLY A 110 -4.41 6.79 -5.95
N LEU A 111 -3.71 7.21 -4.88
CA LEU A 111 -4.11 8.33 -4.03
C LEU A 111 -4.14 9.65 -4.80
N GLY A 112 -5.28 10.36 -4.73
CA GLY A 112 -5.51 11.60 -5.48
C GLY A 112 -5.94 11.39 -6.93
N VAL A 113 -6.07 10.14 -7.39
CA VAL A 113 -6.41 9.79 -8.79
C VAL A 113 -7.65 8.91 -8.87
N PHE A 114 -7.67 7.78 -8.16
CA PHE A 114 -8.74 6.79 -8.18
C PHE A 114 -9.66 6.93 -6.95
N GLY A 115 -10.84 6.32 -7.06
CA GLY A 115 -11.82 6.29 -5.99
C GLY A 115 -12.57 7.60 -5.78
N LYS A 116 -13.51 7.59 -4.84
CA LYS A 116 -14.30 8.78 -4.51
C LYS A 116 -13.40 9.85 -3.88
N GLN A 117 -13.37 11.03 -4.47
CA GLN A 117 -12.50 12.14 -4.03
C GLN A 117 -11.00 11.75 -3.95
N GLY A 118 -10.53 10.85 -4.84
CA GLY A 118 -9.13 10.45 -4.88
C GLY A 118 -8.65 9.60 -3.71
N ARG A 119 -9.53 8.79 -3.11
CA ARG A 119 -9.17 7.93 -1.96
C ARG A 119 -8.34 6.72 -2.31
N GLY A 120 -8.12 6.44 -3.60
CA GLY A 120 -7.29 5.36 -4.07
C GLY A 120 -8.04 4.21 -4.72
N VAL A 121 -7.30 3.18 -5.09
CA VAL A 121 -7.81 1.98 -5.79
C VAL A 121 -8.65 1.11 -4.87
N CYS A 122 -8.29 1.01 -3.59
CA CYS A 122 -9.10 0.29 -2.60
C CYS A 122 -10.53 0.85 -2.52
N ASP A 123 -10.69 2.18 -2.50
CA ASP A 123 -11.99 2.85 -2.52
C ASP A 123 -12.68 2.74 -3.90
N HIS A 124 -11.90 2.75 -4.97
CA HIS A 124 -12.44 2.58 -6.33
C HIS A 124 -13.21 1.26 -6.50
N PHE A 125 -12.71 0.19 -5.90
CA PHE A 125 -13.37 -1.12 -5.89
C PHE A 125 -14.34 -1.31 -4.71
N GLY A 126 -14.43 -0.36 -3.78
CA GLY A 126 -15.25 -0.48 -2.57
C GLY A 126 -14.69 -1.50 -1.56
N LEU A 127 -13.38 -1.74 -1.58
CA LEU A 127 -12.70 -2.78 -0.82
C LEU A 127 -11.78 -2.23 0.28
N THR A 128 -11.95 -0.96 0.66
CA THR A 128 -11.09 -0.31 1.68
C THR A 128 -11.08 -1.07 3.01
N ASP A 129 -12.21 -1.64 3.42
CA ASP A 129 -12.34 -2.37 4.68
C ASP A 129 -11.85 -3.83 4.58
N GLU A 130 -11.57 -4.31 3.36
CA GLU A 130 -11.01 -5.64 3.11
C GLU A 130 -9.49 -5.67 3.08
N VAL A 131 -8.84 -4.50 3.02
CA VAL A 131 -7.38 -4.34 2.99
C VAL A 131 -6.87 -4.06 4.40
N ASP A 132 -5.87 -4.82 4.83
CA ASP A 132 -5.34 -4.73 6.20
C ASP A 132 -4.42 -3.53 6.39
N LEU A 133 -3.60 -3.22 5.36
CA LEU A 133 -2.67 -2.10 5.36
C LEU A 133 -2.75 -1.32 4.03
N ILE A 134 -2.86 -0.02 4.11
CA ILE A 134 -2.80 0.89 2.95
C ILE A 134 -1.60 1.83 3.13
N MET A 135 -0.65 1.73 2.22
CA MET A 135 0.47 2.66 2.11
C MET A 135 0.09 3.82 1.18
N GLY A 136 0.45 5.03 1.55
CA GLY A 136 0.33 6.21 0.69
C GLY A 136 1.58 7.08 0.75
N THR A 137 1.83 7.83 -0.31
CA THR A 137 2.94 8.80 -0.38
C THR A 137 2.43 10.22 -0.58
N PHE A 138 3.15 11.19 -0.01
CA PHE A 138 2.90 12.61 -0.25
C PHE A 138 3.69 13.17 -1.45
N SER A 139 4.58 12.35 -2.04
CA SER A 139 5.52 12.82 -3.07
C SER A 139 4.94 12.88 -4.49
N LYS A 140 3.69 12.50 -4.67
CA LYS A 140 3.00 12.50 -5.97
C LYS A 140 1.84 13.50 -5.97
N SER A 141 0.61 13.06 -5.83
CA SER A 141 -0.58 13.93 -5.88
C SER A 141 -0.60 15.04 -4.83
N MET A 142 0.05 14.83 -3.68
CA MET A 142 0.11 15.83 -2.60
C MET A 142 1.33 16.76 -2.69
N ALA A 143 2.20 16.61 -3.71
CA ALA A 143 3.33 17.50 -4.02
C ALA A 143 4.23 17.88 -2.80
N SER A 144 4.43 16.93 -1.87
CA SER A 144 5.20 17.13 -0.65
C SER A 144 6.20 15.99 -0.44
N ILE A 145 6.73 15.85 0.76
CA ILE A 145 7.66 14.79 1.15
C ILE A 145 7.04 13.98 2.30
N GLY A 146 7.27 12.67 2.28
CA GLY A 146 6.74 11.76 3.29
C GLY A 146 5.69 10.82 2.73
N GLY A 147 5.12 10.04 3.61
CA GLY A 147 4.07 9.09 3.32
C GLY A 147 3.40 8.64 4.61
N PHE A 148 2.58 7.65 4.52
CA PHE A 148 1.89 7.07 5.67
C PHE A 148 1.59 5.59 5.44
N ILE A 149 1.33 4.91 6.53
CA ILE A 149 0.67 3.60 6.53
C ILE A 149 -0.62 3.73 7.33
N ALA A 150 -1.71 3.20 6.81
CA ALA A 150 -3.01 3.16 7.47
C ALA A 150 -3.48 1.71 7.63
N GLY A 151 -4.18 1.43 8.73
CA GLY A 151 -4.67 0.10 9.06
C GLY A 151 -5.57 0.11 10.28
N ASP A 152 -5.75 -1.04 10.91
CA ASP A 152 -6.41 -1.10 12.20
C ASP A 152 -5.55 -0.47 13.31
N LYS A 153 -6.21 -0.07 14.39
CA LYS A 153 -5.57 0.67 15.48
C LYS A 153 -4.44 -0.13 16.15
N ASP A 154 -4.63 -1.43 16.35
CA ASP A 154 -3.67 -2.25 17.09
C ASP A 154 -2.43 -2.51 16.23
N THR A 155 -2.61 -2.78 14.94
CA THR A 155 -1.51 -2.91 13.96
C THR A 155 -0.73 -1.61 13.86
N ILE A 156 -1.38 -0.47 13.73
CA ILE A 156 -0.71 0.84 13.68
C ILE A 156 0.01 1.15 15.00
N ASN A 157 -0.59 0.82 16.14
CA ASN A 157 0.09 0.96 17.42
C ASN A 157 1.33 0.05 17.53
N SER A 158 1.25 -1.19 17.06
CA SER A 158 2.41 -2.08 17.00
C SER A 158 3.53 -1.50 16.13
N LEU A 159 3.19 -0.97 14.95
CA LEU A 159 4.14 -0.32 14.06
C LEU A 159 4.83 0.89 14.68
N ARG A 160 4.16 1.67 15.53
CA ARG A 160 4.79 2.79 16.27
C ARG A 160 5.97 2.32 17.14
N HIS A 161 5.96 1.07 17.58
CA HIS A 161 6.98 0.50 18.48
C HIS A 161 7.97 -0.44 17.78
N SER A 162 7.67 -0.91 16.56
CA SER A 162 8.49 -1.89 15.82
C SER A 162 9.06 -1.36 14.51
N CYS A 163 8.42 -0.38 13.88
CA CYS A 163 8.86 0.16 12.58
C CYS A 163 10.14 0.98 12.72
N ARG A 164 11.25 0.41 12.29
CA ARG A 164 12.59 1.03 12.44
C ARG A 164 12.71 2.38 11.74
N THR A 165 12.13 2.51 10.55
CA THR A 165 12.17 3.77 9.80
C THR A 165 11.31 4.87 10.42
N TYR A 166 10.35 4.52 11.26
CA TYR A 166 9.61 5.48 12.08
C TYR A 166 10.41 5.90 13.31
N ILE A 167 11.01 4.95 14.01
CA ILE A 167 11.67 5.19 15.30
C ILE A 167 13.02 5.90 15.14
N PHE A 168 13.80 5.51 14.11
CA PHE A 168 15.20 5.90 13.94
C PHE A 168 15.41 6.92 12.80
N SER A 169 14.35 7.55 12.30
CA SER A 169 14.46 8.66 11.34
C SER A 169 13.96 9.98 11.93
N ALA A 170 14.38 11.07 11.32
CA ALA A 170 13.82 12.39 11.65
C ALA A 170 12.36 12.48 11.19
N SER A 171 11.53 13.20 11.96
CA SER A 171 10.16 13.50 11.55
C SER A 171 10.12 14.40 10.32
N ASN A 172 9.00 14.36 9.59
CA ASN A 172 8.74 15.30 8.50
C ASN A 172 8.84 16.74 9.02
N SER A 173 9.39 17.62 8.20
CA SER A 173 9.45 19.05 8.56
C SER A 173 8.04 19.65 8.67
N PRO A 174 7.83 20.64 9.55
CA PRO A 174 6.53 21.32 9.65
C PRO A 174 6.04 21.88 8.31
N ALA A 175 6.93 22.40 7.48
CA ALA A 175 6.59 22.94 6.16
C ALA A 175 6.07 21.82 5.21
N ALA A 176 6.76 20.68 5.14
CA ALA A 176 6.31 19.54 4.31
C ALA A 176 4.98 18.96 4.81
N THR A 177 4.80 18.87 6.12
CA THR A 177 3.54 18.41 6.72
C THR A 177 2.39 19.36 6.44
N ALA A 178 2.60 20.66 6.56
CA ALA A 178 1.59 21.68 6.23
C ALA A 178 1.23 21.67 4.74
N ALA A 179 2.22 21.50 3.85
CA ALA A 179 1.97 21.39 2.42
C ALA A 179 1.13 20.14 2.07
N ALA A 180 1.45 18.98 2.65
CA ALA A 180 0.66 17.76 2.44
C ALA A 180 -0.77 17.90 2.98
N LEU A 181 -0.95 18.52 4.14
CA LEU A 181 -2.27 18.77 4.73
C LEU A 181 -3.10 19.71 3.85
N GLU A 182 -2.51 20.80 3.35
CA GLU A 182 -3.21 21.72 2.47
C GLU A 182 -3.55 21.08 1.12
N ALA A 183 -2.65 20.26 0.55
CA ALA A 183 -2.95 19.49 -0.64
C ALA A 183 -4.15 18.55 -0.44
N LEU A 184 -4.23 17.90 0.72
CA LEU A 184 -5.38 17.07 1.09
C LEU A 184 -6.68 17.91 1.17
N HIS A 185 -6.63 19.09 1.78
CA HIS A 185 -7.77 20.01 1.83
C HIS A 185 -8.22 20.44 0.42
N ILE A 186 -7.27 20.73 -0.48
CA ILE A 186 -7.57 21.07 -1.88
C ILE A 186 -8.25 19.90 -2.58
N ILE A 187 -7.73 18.69 -2.46
CA ILE A 187 -8.33 17.48 -3.05
C ILE A 187 -9.78 17.31 -2.56
N GLN A 188 -10.04 17.55 -1.28
CA GLN A 188 -11.37 17.43 -0.70
C GLN A 188 -12.34 18.55 -1.14
N LYS A 189 -11.85 19.78 -1.27
CA LYS A 189 -12.67 20.97 -1.57
C LYS A 189 -12.87 21.21 -3.08
N GLU A 190 -11.95 20.73 -3.91
CA GLU A 190 -11.89 20.98 -5.34
C GLU A 190 -11.92 19.64 -6.15
N PRO A 191 -13.00 18.84 -6.04
CA PRO A 191 -13.11 17.55 -6.71
C PRO A 191 -13.05 17.64 -8.24
N GLU A 192 -13.31 18.81 -8.80
CA GLU A 192 -13.20 19.10 -10.23
C GLU A 192 -11.78 18.92 -10.78
N ARG A 193 -10.74 18.99 -9.96
CA ARG A 193 -9.36 18.69 -10.38
C ARG A 193 -9.21 17.22 -10.81
N ILE A 194 -9.78 16.30 -10.04
CA ILE A 194 -9.78 14.88 -10.38
C ILE A 194 -10.62 14.63 -11.64
N VAL A 195 -11.77 15.28 -11.75
CA VAL A 195 -12.62 15.22 -12.97
C VAL A 195 -11.85 15.73 -14.19
N ALA A 196 -11.12 16.84 -14.05
CA ALA A 196 -10.30 17.38 -15.13
C ALA A 196 -9.15 16.43 -15.52
N LEU A 197 -8.47 15.81 -14.54
CA LEU A 197 -7.45 14.79 -14.77
C LEU A 197 -8.02 13.65 -15.62
N TRP A 198 -9.15 13.07 -15.23
CA TRP A 198 -9.77 11.96 -15.95
C TRP A 198 -10.26 12.36 -17.35
N ARG A 199 -10.72 13.59 -17.52
CA ARG A 199 -11.11 14.10 -18.85
C ARG A 199 -9.90 14.11 -19.79
N VAL A 200 -8.71 14.54 -19.32
CA VAL A 200 -7.49 14.56 -20.13
C VAL A 200 -6.95 13.14 -20.36
N THR A 201 -7.02 12.28 -19.36
CA THR A 201 -6.54 10.88 -19.45
C THR A 201 -7.31 10.05 -20.49
N ARG A 202 -8.59 10.36 -20.73
CA ARG A 202 -9.43 9.64 -21.70
C ARG A 202 -9.29 10.17 -23.14
N TYR A 203 -8.46 11.16 -23.37
CA TYR A 203 -8.23 11.78 -24.68
C TYR A 203 -7.10 11.07 -25.41
#